data_1547c24823a65a3bb9225dc284233daa
#
_entry.id   1547c24823a65a3bb9225dc284233daa
#
_cell.length_a   1.000
_cell.length_b   1.000
_cell.length_c   1.000
_cell.angle_alpha   90.00
_cell.angle_beta   90.00
_cell.angle_gamma   90.00
#
_symmetry.space_group_name_H-M   'P 1'
#
loop_
_entity.id
_entity.type
_entity.pdbx_description
1 polymer ?
#
loop_
_entity_poly.entity_id
_entity_poly.type
_entity_poly.pdbx_seq_one_letter_code
_entity_poly.pdbx_strand_id
1 'polypeptide(L)'
;MVCHIVLLKCKSAITKQETLQLESALVSLEGKIPGLRQVIFNKNISPEGKQQGFTHGFYMMFENLAARDVYLTHPEHQQVKPFIRQVLADEPEAILVIDL
;
A
#
# COMPACT_ATOMS: atom_id res chain seq x y z
N MET A 1 2.76 7.87 16.90
CA MET A 1 2.94 7.24 15.57
C MET A 1 1.61 6.93 14.94
N VAL A 2 1.51 7.02 13.63
CA VAL A 2 0.30 6.67 12.89
C VAL A 2 0.65 5.54 11.93
N CYS A 3 -0.12 4.46 11.97
CA CYS A 3 0.01 3.34 11.05
C CYS A 3 -1.06 3.44 9.96
N HIS A 4 -0.63 3.76 8.74
CA HIS A 4 -1.50 3.85 7.57
C HIS A 4 -1.49 2.50 6.86
N ILE A 5 -2.62 1.81 6.87
CA ILE A 5 -2.75 0.44 6.36
C ILE A 5 -3.62 0.46 5.12
N VAL A 6 -3.12 -0.15 4.04
CA VAL A 6 -3.85 -0.29 2.79
C VAL A 6 -3.91 -1.75 2.40
N LEU A 7 -5.11 -2.27 2.22
CA LEU A 7 -5.33 -3.65 1.79
C LEU A 7 -5.81 -3.65 0.34
N LEU A 8 -5.32 -4.59 -0.43
CA LEU A 8 -5.57 -4.66 -1.87
C LEU A 8 -6.17 -6.02 -2.26
N LYS A 9 -7.25 -5.96 -3.03
CA LYS A 9 -7.73 -7.13 -3.78
C LYS A 9 -7.04 -7.10 -5.12
N CYS A 10 -6.06 -7.97 -5.30
CA CYS A 10 -5.29 -8.01 -6.53
C CYS A 10 -5.91 -8.94 -7.55
N LYS A 11 -5.70 -8.61 -8.84
CA LYS A 11 -6.16 -9.47 -9.94
C LYS A 11 -5.52 -10.84 -9.85
N SER A 12 -6.22 -11.88 -10.32
CA SER A 12 -5.71 -13.24 -10.27
C SER A 12 -4.47 -13.43 -11.14
N ALA A 13 -4.34 -12.65 -12.20
CA ALA A 13 -3.22 -12.72 -13.14
C ALA A 13 -2.04 -11.82 -12.74
N ILE A 14 -1.98 -11.37 -11.48
CA ILE A 14 -0.86 -10.57 -11.01
C ILE A 14 0.46 -11.33 -11.20
N THR A 15 1.47 -10.65 -11.73
CA THR A 15 2.77 -11.24 -11.97
C THR A 15 3.74 -10.88 -10.86
N LYS A 16 4.79 -11.69 -10.72
CA LYS A 16 5.88 -11.39 -9.78
C LYS A 16 6.54 -10.05 -10.10
N GLN A 17 6.70 -9.74 -11.39
CA GLN A 17 7.29 -8.48 -11.81
C GLN A 17 6.43 -7.29 -11.36
N GLU A 18 5.12 -7.36 -11.54
CA GLU A 18 4.20 -6.31 -11.10
C GLU A 18 4.25 -6.12 -9.58
N THR A 19 4.32 -7.22 -8.84
CA THR A 19 4.44 -7.17 -7.38
C THR A 19 5.73 -6.48 -6.95
N LEU A 20 6.85 -6.84 -7.59
CA LEU A 20 8.15 -6.25 -7.27
C LEU A 20 8.22 -4.77 -7.64
N GLN A 21 7.60 -4.37 -8.74
CA GLN A 21 7.52 -2.96 -9.15
C GLN A 21 6.74 -2.14 -8.13
N LEU A 22 5.61 -2.65 -7.66
CA LEU A 22 4.81 -1.97 -6.64
C LEU A 22 5.58 -1.85 -5.33
N GLU A 23 6.18 -2.94 -4.87
CA GLU A 23 6.96 -2.94 -3.65
C GLU A 23 8.10 -1.93 -3.71
N SER A 24 8.84 -1.93 -4.82
CA SER A 24 9.95 -1.00 -5.02
C SER A 24 9.48 0.45 -4.98
N ALA A 25 8.37 0.76 -5.66
CA ALA A 25 7.80 2.10 -5.67
C ALA A 25 7.39 2.55 -4.26
N LEU A 26 6.75 1.66 -3.50
CA LEU A 26 6.32 1.96 -2.13
C LEU A 26 7.51 2.18 -1.19
N VAL A 27 8.47 1.26 -1.21
CA VAL A 27 9.64 1.33 -0.31
C VAL A 27 10.49 2.57 -0.62
N SER A 28 10.55 2.98 -1.86
CA SER A 28 11.31 4.18 -2.24
C SER A 28 10.78 5.46 -1.58
N LEU A 29 9.55 5.45 -1.12
CA LEU A 29 8.95 6.61 -0.44
C LEU A 29 9.60 6.90 0.92
N GLU A 30 10.24 5.92 1.55
CA GLU A 30 10.86 6.09 2.87
C GLU A 30 11.87 7.25 2.89
N GLY A 31 12.59 7.46 1.80
CA GLY A 31 13.56 8.54 1.70
C GLY A 31 13.02 9.83 1.10
N LYS A 32 11.75 9.87 0.72
CA LYS A 32 11.17 10.99 -0.02
C LYS A 32 10.06 11.72 0.71
N ILE A 33 9.43 11.08 1.68
CA ILE A 33 8.30 11.65 2.43
C ILE A 33 8.77 11.99 3.84
N PRO A 34 8.75 13.28 4.23
CA PRO A 34 9.15 13.67 5.59
C PRO A 34 8.25 12.99 6.62
N GLY A 35 8.85 12.42 7.66
CA GLY A 35 8.13 11.77 8.75
C GLY A 35 7.67 10.34 8.45
N LEU A 36 7.89 9.83 7.24
CA LEU A 36 7.64 8.43 6.93
C LEU A 36 8.82 7.59 7.42
N ARG A 37 8.54 6.71 8.40
CA ARG A 37 9.58 5.93 9.10
C ARG A 37 9.80 4.54 8.50
N GLN A 38 8.72 3.91 8.02
CA GLN A 38 8.79 2.53 7.54
C GLN A 38 7.67 2.27 6.56
N VAL A 39 7.99 1.49 5.52
CA VAL A 39 7.00 0.95 4.57
C VAL A 39 7.21 -0.55 4.48
N ILE A 40 6.14 -1.32 4.69
CA ILE A 40 6.16 -2.77 4.51
C ILE A 40 5.06 -3.14 3.52
N PHE A 41 5.42 -3.90 2.50
CA PHE A 41 4.49 -4.48 1.54
C PHE A 41 4.63 -6.00 1.57
N ASN A 42 3.51 -6.73 1.55
CA ASN A 42 3.57 -8.17 1.50
C ASN A 42 2.26 -8.77 0.98
N LYS A 43 2.34 -10.03 0.61
CA LYS A 43 1.19 -10.87 0.36
C LYS A 43 0.50 -11.20 1.68
N ASN A 44 -0.83 -11.35 1.66
CA ASN A 44 -1.57 -11.80 2.83
C ASN A 44 -1.17 -13.23 3.18
N ILE A 45 -0.66 -13.43 4.38
CA ILE A 45 -0.18 -14.72 4.87
C ILE A 45 -1.03 -15.28 6.01
N SER A 46 -2.22 -14.71 6.25
CA SER A 46 -3.11 -15.18 7.31
C SER A 46 -3.66 -16.56 6.97
N PRO A 47 -3.59 -17.53 7.91
CA PRO A 47 -4.14 -18.87 7.71
C PRO A 47 -5.61 -18.99 8.10
N GLU A 48 -6.27 -17.91 8.56
CA GLU A 48 -7.58 -17.98 9.17
C GLU A 48 -8.73 -18.11 8.16
N GLY A 49 -8.51 -17.87 6.88
CA GLY A 49 -9.55 -17.93 5.87
C GLY A 49 -10.53 -16.75 5.94
N LYS A 50 -10.13 -15.63 6.51
CA LYS A 50 -10.97 -14.44 6.70
C LYS A 50 -10.51 -13.25 5.87
N GLN A 51 -9.76 -13.49 4.80
CA GLN A 51 -9.15 -12.45 3.98
C GLN A 51 -10.11 -11.68 3.11
N GLN A 52 -11.31 -12.20 2.86
CA GLN A 52 -12.39 -11.50 2.14
C GLN A 52 -11.95 -10.93 0.77
N GLY A 53 -11.05 -11.65 0.08
CA GLY A 53 -10.54 -11.25 -1.22
C GLY A 53 -9.32 -10.36 -1.18
N PHE A 54 -8.90 -9.87 -0.02
CA PHE A 54 -7.70 -9.05 0.11
C PHE A 54 -6.47 -9.94 0.10
N THR A 55 -5.69 -9.85 -0.98
CA THR A 55 -4.57 -10.75 -1.25
C THR A 55 -3.23 -10.16 -0.86
N HIS A 56 -3.13 -8.85 -0.82
CA HIS A 56 -1.89 -8.11 -0.54
C HIS A 56 -2.21 -6.89 0.30
N GLY A 57 -1.19 -6.32 0.91
CA GLY A 57 -1.34 -5.10 1.65
C GLY A 57 -0.01 -4.43 1.90
N PHE A 58 -0.08 -3.19 2.34
CA PHE A 58 1.09 -2.49 2.82
C PHE A 58 0.71 -1.62 4.00
N TYR A 59 1.69 -1.31 4.81
CA TYR A 59 1.51 -0.30 5.85
C TYR A 59 2.66 0.67 5.85
N MET A 60 2.35 1.88 6.28
CA MET A 60 3.30 2.98 6.40
C MET A 60 3.23 3.53 7.82
N MET A 61 4.39 3.60 8.47
CA MET A 61 4.49 4.18 9.80
C MET A 61 4.91 5.64 9.68
N PHE A 62 4.04 6.54 10.08
CA PHE A 62 4.31 7.98 10.10
C PHE A 62 4.58 8.44 11.52
N GLU A 63 5.44 9.45 11.64
CA GLU A 63 5.81 10.05 12.90
C GLU A 63 4.59 10.58 13.67
N ASN A 64 3.65 11.20 12.94
CA ASN A 64 2.45 11.80 13.50
C ASN A 64 1.41 12.03 12.41
N LEU A 65 0.25 12.56 12.80
CA LEU A 65 -0.84 12.84 11.86
C LEU A 65 -0.46 13.86 10.78
N ALA A 66 0.33 14.87 11.15
CA ALA A 66 0.74 15.90 10.20
C ALA A 66 1.59 15.29 9.06
N ALA A 67 2.47 14.35 9.38
CA ALA A 67 3.29 13.67 8.38
C ALA A 67 2.41 12.83 7.44
N ARG A 68 1.41 12.11 7.98
CA ARG A 68 0.45 11.36 7.18
C ARG A 68 -0.30 12.29 6.22
N ASP A 69 -0.75 13.44 6.70
CA ASP A 69 -1.50 14.38 5.89
C ASP A 69 -0.65 14.96 4.75
N VAL A 70 0.62 15.25 5.01
CA VAL A 70 1.55 15.68 3.96
C VAL A 70 1.68 14.61 2.87
N TYR A 71 1.79 13.35 3.28
CA TYR A 71 1.89 12.22 2.33
C TYR A 71 0.68 12.17 1.39
N LEU A 72 -0.53 12.33 1.91
CA LEU A 72 -1.76 12.15 1.13
C LEU A 72 -1.83 13.08 -0.09
N THR A 73 -1.21 14.25 -0.04
CA THR A 73 -1.19 15.22 -1.13
C THR A 73 0.17 15.37 -1.80
N HIS A 74 1.15 14.58 -1.38
CA HIS A 74 2.51 14.68 -1.87
C HIS A 74 2.64 14.18 -3.33
N PRO A 75 3.40 14.87 -4.20
CA PRO A 75 3.58 14.42 -5.59
C PRO A 75 4.12 12.99 -5.70
N GLU A 76 5.01 12.57 -4.79
CA GLU A 76 5.56 11.22 -4.79
C GLU A 76 4.49 10.16 -4.52
N HIS A 77 3.47 10.48 -3.74
CA HIS A 77 2.31 9.59 -3.54
C HIS A 77 1.55 9.39 -4.85
N GLN A 78 1.38 10.46 -5.63
CA GLN A 78 0.67 10.35 -6.92
C GLN A 78 1.41 9.42 -7.89
N GLN A 79 2.73 9.36 -7.81
CA GLN A 79 3.54 8.53 -8.71
C GLN A 79 3.44 7.04 -8.40
N VAL A 80 3.01 6.66 -7.21
CA VAL A 80 2.81 5.25 -6.82
C VAL A 80 1.47 4.71 -7.31
N LYS A 81 0.48 5.57 -7.48
CA LYS A 81 -0.88 5.16 -7.83
C LYS A 81 -0.99 4.29 -9.10
N PRO A 82 -0.26 4.57 -10.19
CA PRO A 82 -0.31 3.70 -11.37
C PRO A 82 0.10 2.26 -11.07
N PHE A 83 1.08 2.05 -10.20
CA PHE A 83 1.53 0.71 -9.82
C PHE A 83 0.46 -0.03 -9.02
N ILE A 84 -0.29 0.68 -8.18
CA ILE A 84 -1.41 0.10 -7.45
C ILE A 84 -2.53 -0.28 -8.43
N ARG A 85 -2.90 0.64 -9.31
CA ARG A 85 -3.96 0.36 -10.32
C ARG A 85 -3.62 -0.85 -11.18
N GLN A 86 -2.35 -1.03 -11.52
CA GLN A 86 -1.90 -2.14 -12.36
C GLN A 86 -2.19 -3.50 -11.75
N VAL A 87 -2.16 -3.61 -10.41
CA VAL A 87 -2.30 -4.90 -9.72
C VAL A 87 -3.72 -5.16 -9.23
N LEU A 88 -4.58 -4.16 -9.19
CA LEU A 88 -5.92 -4.30 -8.61
C LEU A 88 -6.83 -5.19 -9.46
N ALA A 89 -7.69 -5.94 -8.76
CA ALA A 89 -8.80 -6.63 -9.39
C ALA A 89 -9.79 -5.62 -9.96
N ASP A 90 -10.43 -5.98 -11.07
CA ASP A 90 -11.46 -5.15 -11.71
C ASP A 90 -12.79 -5.37 -11.00
N GLU A 91 -12.92 -4.80 -9.81
CA GLU A 91 -14.13 -4.87 -9.01
C GLU A 91 -14.21 -3.66 -8.08
N PRO A 92 -15.41 -3.27 -7.65
CA PRO A 92 -15.54 -2.17 -6.70
C PRO A 92 -14.92 -2.54 -5.35
N GLU A 93 -14.48 -1.51 -4.62
CA GLU A 93 -13.95 -1.69 -3.26
C GLU A 93 -12.73 -2.61 -3.18
N ALA A 94 -11.89 -2.58 -4.22
CA ALA A 94 -10.67 -3.38 -4.23
C ALA A 94 -9.57 -2.83 -3.31
N ILE A 95 -9.76 -1.64 -2.76
CA ILE A 95 -8.83 -1.00 -1.82
C ILE A 95 -9.56 -0.71 -0.52
N LEU A 96 -8.93 -1.06 0.60
CA LEU A 96 -9.40 -0.71 1.94
C LEU A 96 -8.30 0.06 2.64
N VAL A 97 -8.62 1.23 3.20
CA VAL A 97 -7.65 2.07 3.92
C VAL A 97 -8.09 2.22 5.37
N ILE A 98 -7.15 1.96 6.27
CA ILE A 98 -7.36 2.10 7.71
C ILE A 98 -6.15 2.79 8.32
N ASP A 99 -6.37 3.76 9.20
CA ASP A 99 -5.32 4.39 9.97
C ASP A 99 -5.49 4.08 11.46
N LEU A 100 -4.43 3.64 12.08
CA LEU A 100 -4.42 3.32 13.52
C LEU A 100 -3.37 4.11 14.27
#